data_bf0f1c450761b96738c4ba6382823e8e
#
_entry.id   bf0f1c450761b96738c4ba6382823e8e
#
_cell.length_a   1.000
_cell.length_b   1.000
_cell.length_c   1.000
_cell.angle_alpha   90.00
_cell.angle_beta   90.00
_cell.angle_gamma   90.00
#
_symmetry.space_group_name_H-M   'P 1'
#
loop_
_entity.id
_entity.type
_entity.pdbx_description
1 polymer ?
#
loop_
_entity_poly.entity_id
_entity_poly.type
_entity_poly.pdbx_seq_one_letter_code
_entity_poly.pdbx_strand_id
1 'polypeptide(L)'
;MTDVNISKSTIGLFALIGLPYSLKFLWAPFFDRYVLCPLGRRRGWLLLSQVLLIISIFSLGQSNPEINLYNVAILSLSVTFFSASQDIIIDAYRRESLLEKEQTIGASAYVLGYRFGALAAGAGGLILADVYSYSVVYTLMALIMLLGVLTTFIANEPKITAKPNTLKESIIEPFKEFFSRYQVDKNDFQKYVPYLILLFVLLYKVGDTMAHSLSTNFYLEIGFSKTEIGTVVKFFGLGATLIGAFMGGVLSLKIGLYRSLMYFGAFQLIATLGFAILFYTGNNIVVLISVITLENLAAGMGYTAYLAFIANMTSREFTATQFALMTALMSLPRTFLSGTSGFLVEILDWDMSVSYTHLTLPTNREV
;
A
#
# COMPACT_ATOMS: atom_id res chain seq x y z
N MET A 1 -19.96 -8.97 -12.35
CA MET A 1 -20.64 -7.84 -13.03
C MET A 1 -20.53 -7.95 -14.56
N THR A 2 -19.33 -8.21 -15.08
CA THR A 2 -19.16 -8.39 -16.55
C THR A 2 -19.97 -9.57 -17.06
N ASP A 3 -20.00 -10.68 -16.35
CA ASP A 3 -20.73 -11.91 -16.70
C ASP A 3 -22.26 -11.74 -16.74
N VAL A 4 -22.76 -10.69 -16.09
CA VAL A 4 -24.20 -10.36 -16.01
C VAL A 4 -24.55 -9.08 -16.78
N ASN A 5 -23.76 -8.71 -17.78
CA ASN A 5 -24.00 -7.62 -18.75
C ASN A 5 -24.27 -6.23 -18.15
N ILE A 6 -23.73 -5.93 -16.97
CA ILE A 6 -23.79 -4.58 -16.40
C ILE A 6 -22.95 -3.62 -17.24
N SER A 7 -23.47 -2.39 -17.48
CA SER A 7 -22.83 -1.39 -18.33
C SER A 7 -21.41 -1.05 -17.84
N LYS A 8 -20.49 -0.83 -18.79
CA LYS A 8 -19.09 -0.46 -18.50
C LYS A 8 -18.98 0.83 -17.69
N SER A 9 -19.88 1.79 -17.91
CA SER A 9 -19.96 3.04 -17.14
C SER A 9 -20.31 2.78 -15.69
N THR A 10 -21.26 1.89 -15.40
CA THR A 10 -21.63 1.48 -14.05
C THR A 10 -20.46 0.75 -13.36
N ILE A 11 -19.78 -0.17 -14.06
CA ILE A 11 -18.59 -0.84 -13.54
C ILE A 11 -17.49 0.20 -13.21
N GLY A 12 -17.32 1.23 -14.03
CA GLY A 12 -16.40 2.34 -13.78
C GLY A 12 -16.72 3.10 -12.49
N LEU A 13 -18.01 3.34 -12.19
CA LEU A 13 -18.42 3.99 -10.94
C LEU A 13 -18.08 3.15 -9.69
N PHE A 14 -18.00 1.82 -9.82
CA PHE A 14 -17.55 0.96 -8.73
C PHE A 14 -16.10 1.20 -8.31
N ALA A 15 -15.28 1.88 -9.11
CA ALA A 15 -13.95 2.32 -8.69
C ALA A 15 -14.01 3.28 -7.48
N LEU A 16 -15.12 4.05 -7.33
CA LEU A 16 -15.33 4.93 -6.18
C LEU A 16 -15.49 4.18 -4.84
N ILE A 17 -15.79 2.88 -4.88
CA ILE A 17 -15.82 2.01 -3.70
C ILE A 17 -14.45 1.97 -2.99
N GLY A 18 -13.36 2.26 -3.70
CA GLY A 18 -12.02 2.40 -3.13
C GLY A 18 -11.77 3.68 -2.30
N LEU A 19 -12.67 4.67 -2.34
CA LEU A 19 -12.51 5.95 -1.62
C LEU A 19 -12.22 5.82 -0.11
N PRO A 20 -12.80 4.86 0.64
CA PRO A 20 -12.47 4.70 2.06
C PRO A 20 -10.97 4.58 2.32
N TYR A 21 -10.20 3.91 1.47
CA TYR A 21 -8.75 3.81 1.63
C TYR A 21 -8.02 5.17 1.51
N SER A 22 -8.50 6.05 0.64
CA SER A 22 -7.94 7.40 0.49
C SER A 22 -8.36 8.35 1.61
N LEU A 23 -9.55 8.12 2.18
CA LEU A 23 -10.15 8.97 3.19
C LEU A 23 -10.00 8.42 4.62
N LYS A 24 -9.31 7.29 4.81
CA LYS A 24 -9.19 6.59 6.10
C LYS A 24 -8.68 7.45 7.24
N PHE A 25 -7.93 8.50 6.97
CA PHE A 25 -7.44 9.45 7.97
C PHE A 25 -8.57 10.24 8.67
N LEU A 26 -9.76 10.36 8.05
CA LEU A 26 -10.88 11.10 8.64
C LEU A 26 -11.43 10.44 9.91
N TRP A 27 -11.40 9.12 9.99
CA TRP A 27 -11.89 8.38 11.16
C TRP A 27 -10.80 7.72 11.99
N ALA A 28 -9.55 7.77 11.55
CA ALA A 28 -8.41 7.27 12.32
C ALA A 28 -8.31 7.84 13.76
N PRO A 29 -8.67 9.13 14.03
CA PRO A 29 -8.68 9.68 15.38
C PRO A 29 -9.56 8.94 16.39
N PHE A 30 -10.64 8.27 15.93
CA PHE A 30 -11.48 7.45 16.81
C PHE A 30 -10.71 6.27 17.40
N PHE A 31 -9.83 5.66 16.61
CA PHE A 31 -9.01 4.51 17.03
C PHE A 31 -7.88 4.91 17.99
N ASP A 32 -7.45 6.15 17.97
CA ASP A 32 -6.50 6.67 18.95
C ASP A 32 -7.18 7.04 20.26
N ARG A 33 -8.42 7.54 20.22
CA ARG A 33 -9.14 8.05 21.40
C ARG A 33 -9.86 6.97 22.20
N TYR A 34 -10.63 6.11 21.53
CA TYR A 34 -11.57 5.22 22.20
C TYR A 34 -11.00 3.82 22.42
N VAL A 35 -11.31 3.26 23.59
CA VAL A 35 -11.10 1.84 23.89
C VAL A 35 -12.46 1.17 23.89
N LEU A 36 -12.66 0.19 23.02
CA LEU A 36 -13.97 -0.38 22.75
C LEU A 36 -14.38 -1.47 23.76
N CYS A 37 -13.41 -2.29 24.18
CA CYS A 37 -13.68 -3.43 25.05
C CYS A 37 -12.46 -3.78 25.93
N PRO A 38 -12.59 -4.71 26.91
CA PRO A 38 -11.51 -5.12 27.79
C PRO A 38 -10.28 -5.71 27.11
N LEU A 39 -10.38 -6.10 25.82
CA LEU A 39 -9.25 -6.61 25.04
C LEU A 39 -8.16 -5.56 24.77
N GLY A 40 -8.45 -4.29 24.99
CA GLY A 40 -7.53 -3.18 24.78
C GLY A 40 -7.91 -2.26 23.63
N ARG A 41 -7.09 -1.21 23.44
CA ARG A 41 -7.35 -0.17 22.43
C ARG A 41 -7.25 -0.72 21.00
N ARG A 42 -6.18 -1.46 20.70
CA ARG A 42 -5.95 -1.93 19.33
C ARG A 42 -6.70 -3.22 19.02
N ARG A 43 -6.59 -4.21 19.89
CA ARG A 43 -7.24 -5.52 19.69
C ARG A 43 -8.77 -5.41 19.66
N GLY A 44 -9.35 -4.55 20.51
CA GLY A 44 -10.80 -4.35 20.53
C GLY A 44 -11.35 -3.80 19.22
N TRP A 45 -10.75 -2.77 18.68
CA TRP A 45 -11.11 -2.21 17.39
C TRP A 45 -10.82 -3.17 16.23
N LEU A 46 -9.69 -3.90 16.31
CA LEU A 46 -9.33 -4.90 15.30
C LEU A 46 -10.38 -6.00 15.22
N LEU A 47 -10.79 -6.55 16.37
CA LEU A 47 -11.81 -7.58 16.43
C LEU A 47 -13.15 -7.08 15.85
N LEU A 48 -13.61 -5.89 16.23
CA LEU A 48 -14.84 -5.31 15.68
C LEU A 48 -14.75 -5.17 14.15
N SER A 49 -13.65 -4.60 13.65
CA SER A 49 -13.46 -4.39 12.21
C SER A 49 -13.44 -5.74 11.47
N GLN A 50 -12.80 -6.77 12.02
CA GLN A 50 -12.73 -8.11 11.45
C GLN A 50 -14.11 -8.78 11.40
N VAL A 51 -14.89 -8.70 12.48
CA VAL A 51 -16.26 -9.27 12.53
C VAL A 51 -17.16 -8.58 11.50
N LEU A 52 -17.14 -7.25 11.44
CA LEU A 52 -17.96 -6.48 10.48
C LEU A 52 -17.51 -6.74 9.04
N LEU A 53 -16.20 -6.94 8.83
CA LEU A 53 -15.65 -7.30 7.51
C LEU A 53 -16.11 -8.71 7.09
N ILE A 54 -16.06 -9.71 7.98
CA ILE A 54 -16.58 -11.06 7.74
C ILE A 54 -18.05 -11.02 7.34
N ILE A 55 -18.88 -10.29 8.10
CA ILE A 55 -20.31 -10.14 7.82
C ILE A 55 -20.50 -9.46 6.45
N SER A 56 -19.75 -8.41 6.15
CA SER A 56 -19.86 -7.67 4.89
C SER A 56 -19.47 -8.53 3.69
N ILE A 57 -18.36 -9.29 3.79
CA ILE A 57 -17.89 -10.20 2.72
C ILE A 57 -18.91 -11.31 2.50
N PHE A 58 -19.40 -11.95 3.57
CA PHE A 58 -20.40 -13.01 3.47
C PHE A 58 -21.70 -12.46 2.83
N SER A 59 -22.21 -11.32 3.29
CA SER A 59 -23.44 -10.70 2.77
C SER A 59 -23.27 -10.29 1.29
N LEU A 60 -22.07 -9.78 0.91
CA LEU A 60 -21.77 -9.47 -0.48
C LEU A 60 -21.83 -10.71 -1.37
N GLY A 61 -21.33 -11.84 -0.89
CA GLY A 61 -21.42 -13.13 -1.60
C GLY A 61 -22.83 -13.65 -1.80
N GLN A 62 -23.78 -13.29 -0.90
CA GLN A 62 -25.20 -13.66 -1.03
C GLN A 62 -26.00 -12.68 -1.89
N SER A 63 -25.41 -11.54 -2.29
CA SER A 63 -26.09 -10.52 -3.09
C SER A 63 -26.03 -10.85 -4.59
N ASN A 64 -27.10 -10.52 -5.31
CA ASN A 64 -27.17 -10.68 -6.76
C ASN A 64 -27.17 -9.30 -7.45
N PRO A 65 -26.14 -8.98 -8.27
CA PRO A 65 -26.05 -7.70 -8.97
C PRO A 65 -27.15 -7.48 -10.03
N GLU A 66 -27.75 -8.54 -10.55
CA GLU A 66 -28.88 -8.43 -11.50
C GLU A 66 -30.16 -7.95 -10.82
N ILE A 67 -30.38 -8.38 -9.56
CA ILE A 67 -31.58 -8.08 -8.80
C ILE A 67 -31.47 -6.71 -8.13
N ASN A 68 -30.32 -6.44 -7.48
CA ASN A 68 -30.17 -5.22 -6.69
C ASN A 68 -28.70 -4.74 -6.67
N LEU A 69 -28.35 -3.98 -7.70
CA LEU A 69 -27.02 -3.39 -7.83
C LEU A 69 -26.66 -2.41 -6.72
N TYR A 70 -27.66 -1.68 -6.19
CA TYR A 70 -27.46 -0.73 -5.10
C TYR A 70 -27.04 -1.45 -3.80
N ASN A 71 -27.65 -2.59 -3.50
CA ASN A 71 -27.23 -3.40 -2.36
C ASN A 71 -25.80 -3.91 -2.51
N VAL A 72 -25.41 -4.36 -3.71
CA VAL A 72 -24.02 -4.76 -4.03
C VAL A 72 -23.07 -3.59 -3.81
N ALA A 73 -23.42 -2.38 -4.23
CA ALA A 73 -22.60 -1.18 -4.05
C ALA A 73 -22.41 -0.84 -2.55
N ILE A 74 -23.48 -0.85 -1.73
CA ILE A 74 -23.40 -0.60 -0.29
C ILE A 74 -22.56 -1.67 0.40
N LEU A 75 -22.77 -2.95 0.11
CA LEU A 75 -21.99 -4.02 0.72
C LEU A 75 -20.51 -3.96 0.32
N SER A 76 -20.22 -3.65 -0.94
CA SER A 76 -18.84 -3.44 -1.40
C SER A 76 -18.18 -2.23 -0.72
N LEU A 77 -18.92 -1.13 -0.53
CA LEU A 77 -18.46 0.03 0.23
C LEU A 77 -18.21 -0.32 1.70
N SER A 78 -19.08 -1.15 2.30
CA SER A 78 -18.90 -1.65 3.67
C SER A 78 -17.63 -2.51 3.80
N VAL A 79 -17.38 -3.41 2.85
CA VAL A 79 -16.15 -4.22 2.80
C VAL A 79 -14.92 -3.31 2.76
N THR A 80 -14.89 -2.31 1.88
CA THR A 80 -13.73 -1.41 1.76
C THR A 80 -13.56 -0.51 2.97
N PHE A 81 -14.66 -0.05 3.59
CA PHE A 81 -14.64 0.77 4.81
C PHE A 81 -14.06 -0.01 6.00
N PHE A 82 -14.56 -1.23 6.26
CA PHE A 82 -14.07 -2.05 7.37
C PHE A 82 -12.66 -2.57 7.11
N SER A 83 -12.32 -2.86 5.86
CA SER A 83 -10.95 -3.23 5.47
C SER A 83 -9.97 -2.07 5.67
N ALA A 84 -10.33 -0.84 5.25
CA ALA A 84 -9.51 0.35 5.50
C ALA A 84 -9.39 0.66 7.00
N SER A 85 -10.44 0.41 7.78
CA SER A 85 -10.43 0.55 9.25
C SER A 85 -9.49 -0.47 9.90
N GLN A 86 -9.56 -1.73 9.48
CA GLN A 86 -8.65 -2.78 9.93
C GLN A 86 -7.19 -2.43 9.60
N ASP A 87 -6.93 -1.92 8.42
CA ASP A 87 -5.58 -1.50 7.97
C ASP A 87 -4.98 -0.42 8.88
N ILE A 88 -5.76 0.63 9.22
CA ILE A 88 -5.35 1.67 10.19
C ILE A 88 -4.93 1.04 11.53
N ILE A 89 -5.73 0.11 12.03
CA ILE A 89 -5.53 -0.48 13.35
C ILE A 89 -4.31 -1.42 13.35
N ILE A 90 -4.12 -2.22 12.28
CA ILE A 90 -2.95 -3.10 12.12
C ILE A 90 -1.67 -2.28 12.04
N ASP A 91 -1.67 -1.19 11.28
CA ASP A 91 -0.52 -0.30 11.15
C ASP A 91 -0.15 0.32 12.50
N ALA A 92 -1.15 0.80 13.25
CA ALA A 92 -0.95 1.35 14.59
C ALA A 92 -0.48 0.26 15.57
N TYR A 93 -1.09 -0.92 15.56
CA TYR A 93 -0.69 -2.07 16.36
C TYR A 93 0.78 -2.44 16.12
N ARG A 94 1.19 -2.55 14.84
CA ARG A 94 2.57 -2.86 14.45
C ARG A 94 3.55 -1.81 14.97
N ARG A 95 3.22 -0.52 14.80
CA ARG A 95 4.07 0.59 15.25
C ARG A 95 4.25 0.61 16.77
N GLU A 96 3.20 0.31 17.51
CA GLU A 96 3.20 0.33 18.97
C GLU A 96 3.83 -0.92 19.58
N SER A 97 3.72 -2.08 18.93
CA SER A 97 4.21 -3.37 19.43
C SER A 97 5.72 -3.58 19.22
N LEU A 98 6.30 -2.95 18.19
CA LEU A 98 7.69 -3.18 17.78
C LEU A 98 8.60 -2.04 18.22
N LEU A 99 9.86 -2.38 18.50
CA LEU A 99 10.92 -1.40 18.72
C LEU A 99 11.28 -0.70 17.40
N GLU A 100 11.89 0.48 17.47
CA GLU A 100 12.25 1.25 16.26
C GLU A 100 13.14 0.47 15.29
N LYS A 101 14.12 -0.27 15.82
CA LYS A 101 14.99 -1.15 15.01
C LYS A 101 14.27 -2.32 14.36
N GLU A 102 13.11 -2.74 14.89
CA GLU A 102 12.33 -3.88 14.41
C GLU A 102 11.26 -3.46 13.39
N GLN A 103 11.02 -2.16 13.21
CA GLN A 103 9.96 -1.66 12.32
C GLN A 103 10.13 -2.15 10.87
N THR A 104 11.37 -2.32 10.41
CA THR A 104 11.63 -2.76 9.04
C THR A 104 11.28 -4.23 8.84
N ILE A 105 11.65 -5.11 9.80
CA ILE A 105 11.25 -6.52 9.72
C ILE A 105 9.74 -6.69 9.89
N GLY A 106 9.12 -5.88 10.74
CA GLY A 106 7.66 -5.83 10.88
C GLY A 106 6.97 -5.35 9.60
N ALA A 107 7.52 -4.35 8.90
CA ALA A 107 7.03 -3.93 7.61
C ALA A 107 7.19 -5.03 6.54
N SER A 108 8.31 -5.77 6.56
CA SER A 108 8.52 -6.92 5.68
C SER A 108 7.44 -7.99 5.90
N ALA A 109 7.20 -8.40 7.15
CA ALA A 109 6.16 -9.38 7.48
C ALA A 109 4.76 -8.91 7.04
N TYR A 110 4.45 -7.61 7.24
CA TYR A 110 3.20 -7.01 6.77
C TYR A 110 3.05 -7.09 5.24
N VAL A 111 4.09 -6.71 4.49
CA VAL A 111 4.08 -6.75 3.02
C VAL A 111 3.92 -8.19 2.51
N LEU A 112 4.64 -9.14 3.10
CA LEU A 112 4.51 -10.56 2.76
C LEU A 112 3.08 -11.07 3.01
N GLY A 113 2.53 -10.82 4.19
CA GLY A 113 1.15 -11.19 4.54
C GLY A 113 0.12 -10.59 3.59
N TYR A 114 0.26 -9.29 3.27
CA TYR A 114 -0.59 -8.61 2.28
C TYR A 114 -0.52 -9.29 0.90
N ARG A 115 0.67 -9.63 0.41
CA ARG A 115 0.85 -10.28 -0.90
C ARG A 115 0.24 -11.68 -0.93
N PHE A 116 0.41 -12.49 0.13
CA PHE A 116 -0.25 -13.81 0.23
C PHE A 116 -1.77 -13.66 0.28
N GLY A 117 -2.30 -12.72 1.06
CA GLY A 117 -3.72 -12.42 1.09
C GLY A 117 -4.27 -12.00 -0.26
N ALA A 118 -3.56 -11.13 -0.98
CA ALA A 118 -3.93 -10.68 -2.33
C ALA A 118 -3.94 -11.83 -3.35
N LEU A 119 -3.00 -12.78 -3.25
CA LEU A 119 -2.99 -13.99 -4.08
C LEU A 119 -4.18 -14.90 -3.76
N ALA A 120 -4.45 -15.15 -2.49
CA ALA A 120 -5.56 -15.98 -2.07
C ALA A 120 -6.91 -15.39 -2.52
N ALA A 121 -7.12 -14.08 -2.31
CA ALA A 121 -8.36 -13.42 -2.68
C ALA A 121 -8.48 -13.21 -4.20
N GLY A 122 -7.40 -12.82 -4.89
CA GLY A 122 -7.41 -12.55 -6.32
C GLY A 122 -7.38 -13.84 -7.16
N ALA A 123 -6.20 -14.44 -7.28
CA ALA A 123 -6.04 -15.65 -8.09
C ALA A 123 -6.82 -16.84 -7.54
N GLY A 124 -6.74 -17.09 -6.23
CA GLY A 124 -7.48 -18.17 -5.59
C GLY A 124 -8.99 -18.00 -5.73
N GLY A 125 -9.50 -16.79 -5.52
CA GLY A 125 -10.91 -16.46 -5.70
C GLY A 125 -11.41 -16.71 -7.12
N LEU A 126 -10.65 -16.31 -8.15
CA LEU A 126 -11.01 -16.54 -9.55
C LEU A 126 -10.99 -18.02 -9.93
N ILE A 127 -9.97 -18.76 -9.52
CA ILE A 127 -9.89 -20.23 -9.76
C ILE A 127 -11.08 -20.94 -9.10
N LEU A 128 -11.44 -20.54 -7.88
CA LEU A 128 -12.60 -21.14 -7.22
C LEU A 128 -13.92 -20.74 -7.91
N ALA A 129 -14.01 -19.54 -8.51
CA ALA A 129 -15.20 -19.08 -9.19
C ALA A 129 -15.46 -19.81 -10.53
N ASP A 130 -14.45 -20.48 -11.09
CA ASP A 130 -14.63 -21.36 -12.27
C ASP A 130 -15.38 -22.65 -11.92
N VAL A 131 -15.31 -23.08 -10.65
CA VAL A 131 -15.88 -24.38 -10.19
C VAL A 131 -17.11 -24.16 -9.28
N TYR A 132 -17.09 -23.09 -8.49
CA TYR A 132 -18.13 -22.81 -7.49
C TYR A 132 -18.82 -21.48 -7.76
N SER A 133 -20.05 -21.34 -7.24
CA SER A 133 -20.77 -20.06 -7.29
C SER A 133 -20.03 -18.98 -6.50
N TYR A 134 -20.19 -17.71 -6.90
CA TYR A 134 -19.63 -16.55 -6.18
C TYR A 134 -20.02 -16.54 -4.70
N SER A 135 -21.24 -16.98 -4.35
CA SER A 135 -21.68 -17.11 -2.95
C SER A 135 -20.78 -18.04 -2.13
N VAL A 136 -20.40 -19.20 -2.69
CA VAL A 136 -19.47 -20.14 -2.03
C VAL A 136 -18.08 -19.53 -1.92
N VAL A 137 -17.58 -18.88 -2.98
CA VAL A 137 -16.24 -18.26 -2.99
C VAL A 137 -16.14 -17.15 -1.92
N TYR A 138 -17.11 -16.25 -1.85
CA TYR A 138 -17.11 -15.20 -0.82
C TYR A 138 -17.29 -15.76 0.60
N THR A 139 -18.07 -16.84 0.75
CA THR A 139 -18.18 -17.54 2.04
C THR A 139 -16.83 -18.11 2.49
N LEU A 140 -16.09 -18.75 1.57
CA LEU A 140 -14.74 -19.24 1.86
C LEU A 140 -13.77 -18.10 2.22
N MET A 141 -13.83 -16.96 1.52
CA MET A 141 -13.02 -15.79 1.85
C MET A 141 -13.36 -15.23 3.23
N ALA A 142 -14.65 -15.18 3.58
CA ALA A 142 -15.09 -14.77 4.93
C ALA A 142 -14.59 -15.75 6.01
N LEU A 143 -14.57 -17.04 5.74
CA LEU A 143 -14.01 -18.05 6.67
C LEU A 143 -12.50 -17.92 6.84
N ILE A 144 -11.75 -17.61 5.79
CA ILE A 144 -10.30 -17.35 5.89
C ILE A 144 -10.02 -16.17 6.83
N MET A 145 -10.90 -15.15 6.88
CA MET A 145 -10.77 -14.04 7.80
C MET A 145 -10.84 -14.43 9.28
N LEU A 146 -11.39 -15.60 9.62
CA LEU A 146 -11.36 -16.12 10.99
C LEU A 146 -9.95 -16.35 11.51
N LEU A 147 -8.98 -16.64 10.62
CA LEU A 147 -7.56 -16.68 11.00
C LEU A 147 -7.09 -15.34 11.58
N GLY A 148 -7.56 -14.22 11.01
CA GLY A 148 -7.29 -12.89 11.55
C GLY A 148 -7.91 -12.70 12.94
N VAL A 149 -9.14 -13.17 13.15
CA VAL A 149 -9.80 -13.11 14.46
C VAL A 149 -9.02 -13.94 15.49
N LEU A 150 -8.61 -15.16 15.14
CA LEU A 150 -7.80 -16.00 16.01
C LEU A 150 -6.48 -15.34 16.40
N THR A 151 -5.77 -14.75 15.43
CA THR A 151 -4.53 -14.02 15.71
C THR A 151 -4.76 -12.82 16.63
N THR A 152 -5.90 -12.12 16.51
CA THR A 152 -6.26 -11.01 17.39
C THR A 152 -6.46 -11.46 18.84
N PHE A 153 -7.00 -12.66 19.08
CA PHE A 153 -7.13 -13.23 20.43
C PHE A 153 -5.80 -13.68 21.02
N ILE A 154 -4.87 -14.17 20.21
CA ILE A 154 -3.55 -14.65 20.66
C ILE A 154 -2.57 -13.50 20.87
N ALA A 155 -2.68 -12.44 20.08
CA ALA A 155 -1.77 -11.29 20.09
C ALA A 155 -1.82 -10.54 21.45
N ASN A 156 -0.71 -9.95 21.86
CA ASN A 156 -0.66 -9.12 23.05
C ASN A 156 -1.07 -7.69 22.72
N GLU A 157 -1.86 -7.05 23.62
CA GLU A 157 -2.16 -5.64 23.47
C GLU A 157 -0.92 -4.79 23.72
N PRO A 158 -0.59 -3.83 22.85
CA PRO A 158 0.52 -2.90 23.08
C PRO A 158 0.29 -2.06 24.34
N LYS A 159 1.33 -1.81 25.10
CA LYS A 159 1.23 -0.94 26.28
C LYS A 159 0.93 0.48 25.85
N ILE A 160 -0.17 1.03 26.34
CA ILE A 160 -0.60 2.41 26.08
C ILE A 160 0.30 3.33 26.92
N THR A 161 1.09 4.18 26.27
CA THR A 161 1.91 5.21 26.93
C THR A 161 1.10 6.46 27.26
N ALA A 162 0.26 6.89 26.33
CA ALA A 162 -0.66 8.01 26.48
C ALA A 162 -1.84 7.84 25.50
N LYS A 163 -2.95 8.50 25.77
CA LYS A 163 -4.08 8.60 24.86
C LYS A 163 -4.67 10.02 24.95
N PRO A 164 -5.19 10.55 23.85
CA PRO A 164 -5.90 11.84 23.86
C PRO A 164 -7.10 11.82 24.82
N ASN A 165 -7.32 12.93 25.54
CA ASN A 165 -8.45 13.02 26.47
C ASN A 165 -9.76 13.32 25.77
N THR A 166 -9.72 14.03 24.66
CA THR A 166 -10.90 14.42 23.87
C THR A 166 -10.72 14.05 22.40
N LEU A 167 -11.85 13.91 21.67
CA LEU A 167 -11.81 13.68 20.21
C LEU A 167 -11.18 14.88 19.49
N LYS A 168 -11.42 16.11 19.97
CA LYS A 168 -10.80 17.32 19.42
C LYS A 168 -9.27 17.26 19.51
N GLU A 169 -8.74 16.82 20.65
CA GLU A 169 -7.29 16.56 20.81
C GLU A 169 -6.81 15.52 19.82
N SER A 170 -7.53 14.41 19.65
CA SER A 170 -7.15 13.35 18.68
C SER A 170 -7.08 13.83 17.23
N ILE A 171 -7.78 14.92 16.87
CA ILE A 171 -7.78 15.51 15.54
C ILE A 171 -6.67 16.57 15.41
N ILE A 172 -6.53 17.45 16.40
CA ILE A 172 -5.66 18.64 16.30
C ILE A 172 -4.23 18.36 16.76
N GLU A 173 -4.07 17.66 17.89
CA GLU A 173 -2.75 17.44 18.48
C GLU A 173 -1.81 16.58 17.62
N PRO A 174 -2.25 15.58 16.81
CA PRO A 174 -1.36 14.88 15.90
C PRO A 174 -0.60 15.80 14.92
N PHE A 175 -1.27 16.85 14.43
CA PHE A 175 -0.64 17.85 13.56
C PHE A 175 0.32 18.74 14.35
N LYS A 176 -0.13 19.29 15.48
CA LYS A 176 0.71 20.14 16.32
C LYS A 176 1.96 19.38 16.78
N GLU A 177 1.80 18.16 17.28
CA GLU A 177 2.88 17.32 17.75
C GLU A 177 3.90 17.03 16.63
N PHE A 178 3.42 16.69 15.43
CA PHE A 178 4.28 16.42 14.28
C PHE A 178 5.14 17.63 13.91
N PHE A 179 4.55 18.81 13.83
CA PHE A 179 5.29 20.03 13.49
C PHE A 179 6.14 20.57 14.61
N SER A 180 5.72 20.44 15.88
CA SER A 180 6.46 20.95 17.04
C SER A 180 7.64 20.07 17.44
N ARG A 181 7.60 18.78 17.14
CA ARG A 181 8.66 17.80 17.50
C ARG A 181 10.05 18.23 17.05
N TYR A 182 10.14 18.93 15.94
CA TYR A 182 11.39 19.35 15.31
C TYR A 182 11.76 20.82 15.61
N GLN A 183 10.97 21.54 16.41
CA GLN A 183 11.19 22.97 16.70
C GLN A 183 11.96 23.21 17.99
N VAL A 184 12.51 22.18 18.62
CA VAL A 184 13.13 22.27 19.95
C VAL A 184 14.45 23.03 19.94
N ASP A 185 15.20 23.01 18.85
CA ASP A 185 16.46 23.76 18.71
C ASP A 185 16.28 25.01 17.85
N LYS A 186 16.95 26.12 18.26
CA LYS A 186 16.89 27.42 17.57
C LYS A 186 17.54 27.46 16.18
N ASN A 187 17.81 26.29 15.57
CA ASN A 187 18.42 26.24 14.27
C ASN A 187 17.32 26.41 13.17
N ASP A 188 17.44 27.45 12.37
CA ASP A 188 16.46 27.81 11.34
C ASP A 188 16.13 26.67 10.36
N PHE A 189 17.03 25.74 10.15
CA PHE A 189 16.81 24.56 9.30
C PHE A 189 15.80 23.57 9.89
N GLN A 190 15.78 23.41 11.21
CA GLN A 190 14.93 22.39 11.86
C GLN A 190 13.43 22.66 11.70
N LYS A 191 13.03 23.90 11.53
CA LYS A 191 11.63 24.25 11.26
C LYS A 191 11.11 23.70 9.91
N TYR A 192 12.03 23.42 8.96
CA TYR A 192 11.66 22.85 7.65
C TYR A 192 11.61 21.32 7.64
N VAL A 193 12.17 20.64 8.65
CA VAL A 193 12.24 19.17 8.72
C VAL A 193 10.88 18.49 8.56
N PRO A 194 9.79 18.91 9.23
CA PRO A 194 8.47 18.29 9.01
C PRO A 194 8.00 18.37 7.55
N TYR A 195 8.21 19.51 6.90
CA TYR A 195 7.84 19.71 5.49
C TYR A 195 8.68 18.84 4.56
N LEU A 196 9.99 18.68 4.84
CA LEU A 196 10.87 17.79 4.10
C LEU A 196 10.47 16.32 4.25
N ILE A 197 10.02 15.90 5.45
CA ILE A 197 9.49 14.56 5.67
C ILE A 197 8.22 14.34 4.83
N LEU A 198 7.27 15.28 4.85
CA LEU A 198 6.04 15.18 4.06
C LEU A 198 6.35 15.18 2.56
N LEU A 199 7.26 16.02 2.11
CA LEU A 199 7.71 16.04 0.72
C LEU A 199 8.38 14.72 0.32
N PHE A 200 9.24 14.17 1.17
CA PHE A 200 9.85 12.86 0.95
C PHE A 200 8.78 11.76 0.87
N VAL A 201 7.81 11.75 1.79
CA VAL A 201 6.70 10.79 1.76
C VAL A 201 5.88 10.93 0.47
N LEU A 202 5.68 12.14 -0.02
CA LEU A 202 4.96 12.38 -1.27
C LEU A 202 5.76 11.88 -2.49
N LEU A 203 7.05 12.17 -2.55
CA LEU A 203 7.86 12.01 -3.76
C LEU A 203 8.55 10.65 -3.90
N TYR A 204 8.87 9.96 -2.79
CA TYR A 204 9.72 8.76 -2.81
C TYR A 204 9.23 7.65 -3.77
N LYS A 205 7.92 7.54 -3.98
CA LYS A 205 7.32 6.52 -4.84
C LYS A 205 6.72 7.06 -6.15
N VAL A 206 6.91 8.33 -6.45
CA VAL A 206 6.36 8.96 -7.67
C VAL A 206 6.89 8.29 -8.94
N GLY A 207 8.22 8.16 -9.06
CA GLY A 207 8.85 7.58 -10.23
C GLY A 207 8.39 6.15 -10.50
N ASP A 208 8.40 5.32 -9.46
CA ASP A 208 7.92 3.95 -9.49
C ASP A 208 6.43 3.85 -9.96
N THR A 209 5.58 4.71 -9.41
CA THR A 209 4.16 4.77 -9.78
C THR A 209 3.95 5.14 -11.25
N MET A 210 4.70 6.11 -11.76
CA MET A 210 4.63 6.53 -13.16
C MET A 210 5.12 5.45 -14.11
N ALA A 211 6.26 4.80 -13.82
CA ALA A 211 6.81 3.70 -14.61
C ALA A 211 5.83 2.52 -14.70
N HIS A 212 5.21 2.16 -13.57
CA HIS A 212 4.27 1.04 -13.54
C HIS A 212 2.92 1.33 -14.22
N SER A 213 2.48 2.59 -14.28
CA SER A 213 1.15 2.92 -14.81
C SER A 213 0.98 2.53 -16.29
N LEU A 214 2.03 2.59 -17.09
CA LEU A 214 2.03 2.30 -18.53
C LEU A 214 2.84 1.04 -18.90
N SER A 215 3.39 0.31 -17.93
CA SER A 215 4.28 -0.82 -18.18
C SER A 215 3.68 -1.89 -19.09
N THR A 216 2.39 -2.20 -18.94
CA THR A 216 1.71 -3.19 -19.80
C THR A 216 1.63 -2.73 -21.27
N ASN A 217 1.33 -1.44 -21.51
CA ASN A 217 1.28 -0.87 -22.85
C ASN A 217 2.68 -0.91 -23.49
N PHE A 218 3.70 -0.52 -22.73
CA PHE A 218 5.11 -0.58 -23.13
C PHE A 218 5.53 -1.98 -23.59
N TYR A 219 5.20 -3.03 -22.81
CA TYR A 219 5.54 -4.41 -23.21
C TYR A 219 4.83 -4.85 -24.49
N LEU A 220 3.56 -4.46 -24.65
CA LEU A 220 2.78 -4.77 -25.87
C LEU A 220 3.35 -4.06 -27.09
N GLU A 221 3.77 -2.81 -26.97
CA GLU A 221 4.39 -2.04 -28.07
C GLU A 221 5.75 -2.59 -28.50
N ILE A 222 6.55 -3.12 -27.56
CA ILE A 222 7.80 -3.83 -27.88
C ILE A 222 7.55 -5.16 -28.60
N GLY A 223 6.30 -5.67 -28.55
CA GLY A 223 5.89 -6.88 -29.29
C GLY A 223 5.80 -8.14 -28.43
N PHE A 224 5.78 -8.03 -27.09
CA PHE A 224 5.53 -9.18 -26.22
C PHE A 224 4.06 -9.60 -26.27
N SER A 225 3.81 -10.89 -26.26
CA SER A 225 2.46 -11.43 -26.16
C SER A 225 1.86 -11.22 -24.78
N LYS A 226 0.52 -11.18 -24.69
CA LYS A 226 -0.19 -11.07 -23.39
C LYS A 226 0.14 -12.23 -22.46
N THR A 227 0.42 -13.42 -23.00
CA THR A 227 0.80 -14.62 -22.24
C THR A 227 2.19 -14.47 -21.65
N GLU A 228 3.17 -13.99 -22.42
CA GLU A 228 4.53 -13.73 -21.93
C GLU A 228 4.51 -12.68 -20.83
N ILE A 229 3.83 -11.55 -21.05
CA ILE A 229 3.68 -10.50 -20.05
C ILE A 229 3.02 -11.05 -18.80
N GLY A 230 1.90 -11.74 -18.93
CA GLY A 230 1.17 -12.32 -17.81
C GLY A 230 2.03 -13.30 -17.00
N THR A 231 2.77 -14.18 -17.67
CA THR A 231 3.65 -15.16 -17.02
C THR A 231 4.82 -14.46 -16.32
N VAL A 232 5.56 -13.60 -17.02
CA VAL A 232 6.75 -12.94 -16.47
C VAL A 232 6.37 -12.02 -15.31
N VAL A 233 5.41 -11.13 -15.50
CA VAL A 233 5.02 -10.17 -14.45
C VAL A 233 4.41 -10.88 -13.25
N LYS A 234 3.58 -11.90 -13.44
CA LYS A 234 2.91 -12.62 -12.33
C LYS A 234 3.85 -13.56 -11.59
N PHE A 235 4.68 -14.35 -12.29
CA PHE A 235 5.58 -15.31 -11.64
C PHE A 235 6.86 -14.65 -11.15
N PHE A 236 7.66 -14.09 -12.08
CA PHE A 236 8.95 -13.50 -11.71
C PHE A 236 8.78 -12.20 -10.93
N GLY A 237 7.86 -11.32 -11.36
CA GLY A 237 7.61 -10.05 -10.67
C GLY A 237 7.11 -10.24 -9.23
N LEU A 238 6.13 -11.12 -9.02
CA LEU A 238 5.63 -11.38 -7.67
C LEU A 238 6.68 -12.06 -6.80
N GLY A 239 7.34 -13.12 -7.32
CA GLY A 239 8.41 -13.81 -6.59
C GLY A 239 9.53 -12.87 -6.19
N ALA A 240 9.98 -12.02 -7.11
CA ALA A 240 11.00 -11.00 -6.86
C ALA A 240 10.55 -9.97 -5.81
N THR A 241 9.28 -9.52 -5.85
CA THR A 241 8.73 -8.60 -4.84
C THR A 241 8.73 -9.22 -3.44
N LEU A 242 8.35 -10.50 -3.31
CA LEU A 242 8.35 -11.21 -2.02
C LEU A 242 9.78 -11.35 -1.47
N ILE A 243 10.71 -11.79 -2.32
CA ILE A 243 12.13 -11.90 -1.96
C ILE A 243 12.69 -10.52 -1.59
N GLY A 244 12.38 -9.49 -2.38
CA GLY A 244 12.79 -8.12 -2.12
C GLY A 244 12.28 -7.58 -0.79
N ALA A 245 10.99 -7.79 -0.49
CA ALA A 245 10.41 -7.37 0.79
C ALA A 245 11.10 -8.07 1.98
N PHE A 246 11.37 -9.37 1.87
CA PHE A 246 12.11 -10.11 2.89
C PHE A 246 13.54 -9.60 3.04
N MET A 247 14.28 -9.51 1.94
CA MET A 247 15.66 -8.99 1.94
C MET A 247 15.73 -7.57 2.46
N GLY A 248 14.80 -6.70 2.06
CA GLY A 248 14.69 -5.34 2.55
C GLY A 248 14.56 -5.27 4.08
N GLY A 249 13.70 -6.13 4.66
CA GLY A 249 13.56 -6.25 6.11
C GLY A 249 14.87 -6.66 6.80
N VAL A 250 15.48 -7.75 6.34
CA VAL A 250 16.70 -8.32 6.94
C VAL A 250 17.91 -7.39 6.78
N LEU A 251 18.13 -6.84 5.58
CA LEU A 251 19.27 -5.94 5.33
C LEU A 251 19.15 -4.66 6.15
N SER A 252 17.96 -4.09 6.27
CA SER A 252 17.75 -2.87 7.05
C SER A 252 18.07 -3.04 8.53
N LEU A 253 17.95 -4.24 9.10
CA LEU A 253 18.40 -4.52 10.47
C LEU A 253 19.92 -4.33 10.62
N LYS A 254 20.69 -4.63 9.57
CA LYS A 254 22.17 -4.55 9.59
C LYS A 254 22.69 -3.15 9.27
N ILE A 255 22.13 -2.51 8.24
CA ILE A 255 22.65 -1.22 7.73
C ILE A 255 21.93 0.01 8.28
N GLY A 256 20.79 -0.21 8.94
CA GLY A 256 19.95 0.85 9.49
C GLY A 256 18.97 1.44 8.47
N LEU A 257 17.86 2.00 8.95
CA LEU A 257 16.73 2.44 8.14
C LEU A 257 17.10 3.51 7.08
N TYR A 258 17.77 4.57 7.49
CA TYR A 258 18.07 5.69 6.58
C TYR A 258 19.02 5.30 5.46
N ARG A 259 20.04 4.49 5.76
CA ARG A 259 20.94 3.96 4.74
C ARG A 259 20.22 3.00 3.81
N SER A 260 19.29 2.19 4.34
CA SER A 260 18.44 1.30 3.53
C SER A 260 17.61 2.07 2.53
N LEU A 261 16.97 3.17 2.94
CA LEU A 261 16.21 4.03 2.02
C LEU A 261 17.07 4.57 0.88
N MET A 262 18.30 5.00 1.18
CA MET A 262 19.22 5.50 0.16
C MET A 262 19.68 4.40 -0.80
N TYR A 263 20.14 3.26 -0.27
CA TYR A 263 20.65 2.17 -1.11
C TYR A 263 19.55 1.50 -1.92
N PHE A 264 18.38 1.28 -1.32
CA PHE A 264 17.26 0.66 -2.02
C PHE A 264 16.63 1.63 -3.04
N GLY A 265 16.60 2.93 -2.74
CA GLY A 265 16.19 3.96 -3.69
C GLY A 265 17.15 4.04 -4.88
N ALA A 266 18.47 4.02 -4.64
CA ALA A 266 19.46 3.97 -5.71
C ALA A 266 19.37 2.68 -6.54
N PHE A 267 19.15 1.53 -5.88
CA PHE A 267 18.93 0.26 -6.58
C PHE A 267 17.64 0.29 -7.41
N GLN A 268 16.56 0.87 -6.90
CA GLN A 268 15.31 1.05 -7.64
C GLN A 268 15.55 1.90 -8.90
N LEU A 269 16.27 3.02 -8.77
CA LEU A 269 16.60 3.89 -9.90
C LEU A 269 17.38 3.12 -10.98
N ILE A 270 18.42 2.37 -10.60
CA ILE A 270 19.21 1.56 -11.53
C ILE A 270 18.34 0.47 -12.18
N ALA A 271 17.52 -0.21 -11.41
CA ALA A 271 16.64 -1.28 -11.91
C ALA A 271 15.62 -0.74 -12.93
N THR A 272 15.07 0.45 -12.69
CA THR A 272 14.09 1.08 -13.61
C THR A 272 14.76 1.51 -14.93
N LEU A 273 16.05 1.89 -14.93
CA LEU A 273 16.79 2.11 -16.18
C LEU A 273 16.85 0.86 -17.06
N GLY A 274 16.63 -0.33 -16.48
CA GLY A 274 16.50 -1.57 -17.24
C GLY A 274 15.37 -1.53 -18.29
N PHE A 275 14.32 -0.74 -18.09
CA PHE A 275 13.27 -0.55 -19.11
C PHE A 275 13.80 0.13 -20.38
N ALA A 276 14.77 1.05 -20.27
CA ALA A 276 15.43 1.62 -21.43
C ALA A 276 16.26 0.56 -22.17
N ILE A 277 16.95 -0.32 -21.44
CA ILE A 277 17.65 -1.45 -22.05
C ILE A 277 16.67 -2.37 -22.80
N LEU A 278 15.52 -2.66 -22.19
CA LEU A 278 14.47 -3.46 -22.81
C LEU A 278 13.92 -2.82 -24.10
N PHE A 279 13.76 -1.49 -24.10
CA PHE A 279 13.33 -0.75 -25.29
C PHE A 279 14.30 -0.96 -26.46
N TYR A 280 15.62 -0.80 -26.23
CA TYR A 280 16.63 -0.96 -27.30
C TYR A 280 16.87 -2.41 -27.72
N THR A 281 16.68 -3.38 -26.82
CA THR A 281 16.85 -4.81 -27.14
C THR A 281 15.61 -5.41 -27.83
N GLY A 282 14.46 -4.74 -27.75
CA GLY A 282 13.21 -5.19 -28.35
C GLY A 282 12.65 -6.45 -27.67
N ASN A 283 11.90 -7.25 -28.45
CA ASN A 283 11.23 -8.46 -27.93
C ASN A 283 12.24 -9.58 -27.58
N ASN A 284 12.88 -9.41 -26.41
CA ASN A 284 13.81 -10.41 -25.83
C ASN A 284 13.29 -10.84 -24.44
N ILE A 285 12.78 -12.07 -24.36
CA ILE A 285 12.18 -12.62 -23.14
C ILE A 285 13.16 -12.70 -21.96
N VAL A 286 14.44 -12.95 -22.22
CA VAL A 286 15.47 -13.04 -21.15
C VAL A 286 15.71 -11.66 -20.54
N VAL A 287 15.76 -10.60 -21.38
CA VAL A 287 15.91 -9.23 -20.90
C VAL A 287 14.64 -8.81 -20.14
N LEU A 288 13.44 -9.14 -20.62
CA LEU A 288 12.18 -8.88 -19.92
C LEU A 288 12.19 -9.52 -18.53
N ILE A 289 12.51 -10.81 -18.42
CA ILE A 289 12.58 -11.51 -17.13
C ILE A 289 13.58 -10.82 -16.19
N SER A 290 14.76 -10.48 -16.70
CA SER A 290 15.81 -9.83 -15.91
C SER A 290 15.37 -8.46 -15.39
N VAL A 291 14.82 -7.61 -16.25
CA VAL A 291 14.34 -6.27 -15.89
C VAL A 291 13.19 -6.35 -14.87
N ILE A 292 12.17 -7.17 -15.12
CA ILE A 292 11.05 -7.36 -14.22
C ILE A 292 11.49 -7.90 -12.86
N THR A 293 12.43 -8.85 -12.85
CA THR A 293 12.94 -9.43 -11.60
C THR A 293 13.71 -8.39 -10.78
N LEU A 294 14.66 -7.68 -11.39
CA LEU A 294 15.46 -6.67 -10.69
C LEU A 294 14.59 -5.50 -10.19
N GLU A 295 13.68 -5.03 -11.02
CA GLU A 295 12.79 -3.93 -10.71
C GLU A 295 11.87 -4.28 -9.53
N ASN A 296 11.18 -5.43 -9.57
CA ASN A 296 10.29 -5.86 -8.49
C ASN A 296 11.05 -6.23 -7.21
N LEU A 297 12.28 -6.75 -7.30
CA LEU A 297 13.15 -6.96 -6.15
C LEU A 297 13.46 -5.63 -5.46
N ALA A 298 13.92 -4.62 -6.22
CA ALA A 298 14.21 -3.29 -5.72
C ALA A 298 12.97 -2.61 -5.14
N ALA A 299 11.83 -2.70 -5.84
CA ALA A 299 10.55 -2.18 -5.38
C ALA A 299 10.10 -2.79 -4.04
N GLY A 300 10.25 -4.11 -3.88
CA GLY A 300 9.95 -4.80 -2.61
C GLY A 300 10.84 -4.34 -1.46
N MET A 301 12.16 -4.23 -1.69
CA MET A 301 13.11 -3.72 -0.71
C MET A 301 12.80 -2.26 -0.32
N GLY A 302 12.63 -1.39 -1.31
CA GLY A 302 12.34 0.03 -1.11
C GLY A 302 11.02 0.25 -0.37
N TYR A 303 9.96 -0.47 -0.74
CA TYR A 303 8.66 -0.33 -0.11
C TYR A 303 8.67 -0.74 1.36
N THR A 304 9.39 -1.81 1.72
CA THR A 304 9.54 -2.26 3.11
C THR A 304 10.26 -1.21 3.97
N ALA A 305 11.37 -0.65 3.48
CA ALA A 305 12.09 0.42 4.19
C ALA A 305 11.25 1.70 4.30
N TYR A 306 10.49 2.02 3.26
CA TYR A 306 9.63 3.20 3.23
C TYR A 306 8.47 3.10 4.23
N LEU A 307 7.79 1.94 4.34
CA LEU A 307 6.77 1.72 5.37
C LEU A 307 7.33 1.79 6.79
N ALA A 308 8.55 1.29 6.99
CA ALA A 308 9.24 1.41 8.28
C ALA A 308 9.61 2.87 8.59
N PHE A 309 10.00 3.65 7.59
CA PHE A 309 10.25 5.09 7.74
C PHE A 309 8.97 5.81 8.18
N ILE A 310 7.85 5.60 7.48
CA ILE A 310 6.56 6.18 7.87
C ILE A 310 6.22 5.81 9.32
N ALA A 311 6.40 4.53 9.70
CA ALA A 311 6.16 4.08 11.06
C ALA A 311 7.03 4.83 12.09
N ASN A 312 8.32 5.02 11.81
CA ASN A 312 9.23 5.73 12.72
C ASN A 312 8.95 7.23 12.80
N MET A 313 8.34 7.83 11.77
CA MET A 313 7.94 9.24 11.78
C MET A 313 6.62 9.46 12.54
N THR A 314 5.87 8.42 12.90
CA THR A 314 4.63 8.54 13.66
C THR A 314 4.87 8.51 15.18
N SER A 315 4.15 9.38 15.90
CA SER A 315 4.12 9.37 17.37
C SER A 315 3.39 8.12 17.88
N ARG A 316 3.83 7.57 19.01
CA ARG A 316 3.14 6.45 19.67
C ARG A 316 1.83 6.87 20.35
N GLU A 317 1.63 8.15 20.57
CA GLU A 317 0.40 8.70 21.16
C GLU A 317 -0.73 8.79 20.11
N PHE A 318 -0.39 9.22 18.87
CA PHE A 318 -1.32 9.47 17.77
C PHE A 318 -1.07 8.53 16.59
N THR A 319 -0.73 7.28 16.86
CA THR A 319 -0.20 6.36 15.85
C THR A 319 -1.19 6.13 14.70
N ALA A 320 -2.46 5.85 14.99
CA ALA A 320 -3.46 5.59 13.95
C ALA A 320 -3.69 6.81 13.06
N THR A 321 -3.79 8.00 13.66
CA THR A 321 -4.05 9.25 12.92
C THR A 321 -2.87 9.66 12.06
N GLN A 322 -1.66 9.73 12.62
CA GLN A 322 -0.48 10.16 11.87
C GLN A 322 -0.10 9.15 10.78
N PHE A 323 -0.19 7.84 11.07
CA PHE A 323 0.13 6.81 10.08
C PHE A 323 -0.88 6.83 8.93
N ALA A 324 -2.18 6.95 9.23
CA ALA A 324 -3.23 7.04 8.21
C ALA A 324 -3.06 8.28 7.32
N LEU A 325 -2.69 9.43 7.90
CA LEU A 325 -2.39 10.64 7.14
C LEU A 325 -1.18 10.46 6.20
N MET A 326 -0.08 9.90 6.70
CA MET A 326 1.12 9.69 5.89
C MET A 326 0.88 8.67 4.77
N THR A 327 0.15 7.59 5.03
CA THR A 327 -0.20 6.60 3.99
C THR A 327 -1.22 7.13 2.98
N ALA A 328 -2.13 8.00 3.39
CA ALA A 328 -2.99 8.74 2.46
C ALA A 328 -2.16 9.66 1.57
N LEU A 329 -1.22 10.43 2.14
CA LEU A 329 -0.29 11.29 1.38
C LEU A 329 0.56 10.47 0.40
N MET A 330 1.06 9.30 0.81
CA MET A 330 1.80 8.36 -0.04
C MET A 330 0.99 7.92 -1.28
N SER A 331 -0.33 7.81 -1.15
CA SER A 331 -1.20 7.35 -2.24
C SER A 331 -1.58 8.44 -3.25
N LEU A 332 -1.43 9.73 -2.90
CA LEU A 332 -1.79 10.86 -3.77
C LEU A 332 -1.08 10.85 -5.13
N PRO A 333 0.24 10.62 -5.22
CA PRO A 333 0.92 10.58 -6.52
C PRO A 333 0.35 9.51 -7.44
N ARG A 334 -0.01 8.34 -6.91
CA ARG A 334 -0.62 7.29 -7.70
C ARG A 334 -1.94 7.74 -8.33
N THR A 335 -2.74 8.49 -7.60
CA THR A 335 -4.05 8.95 -8.07
C THR A 335 -3.93 10.06 -9.12
N PHE A 336 -3.02 11.03 -8.91
CA PHE A 336 -2.92 12.22 -9.75
C PHE A 336 -1.90 12.07 -10.89
N LEU A 337 -0.75 11.44 -10.63
CA LEU A 337 0.36 11.39 -11.58
C LEU A 337 0.30 10.19 -12.53
N SER A 338 -0.41 9.11 -12.19
CA SER A 338 -0.59 8.02 -13.14
C SER A 338 -1.32 8.46 -14.42
N GLY A 339 -2.23 9.44 -14.32
CA GLY A 339 -2.89 10.03 -15.46
C GLY A 339 -1.98 10.89 -16.36
N THR A 340 -0.92 11.49 -15.80
CA THR A 340 0.02 12.34 -16.56
C THR A 340 1.10 11.55 -17.29
N SER A 341 1.35 10.29 -16.92
CA SER A 341 2.37 9.45 -17.56
C SER A 341 2.09 9.20 -19.05
N GLY A 342 0.80 9.09 -19.46
CA GLY A 342 0.42 8.99 -20.85
C GLY A 342 0.83 10.19 -21.68
N PHE A 343 0.60 11.40 -21.19
CA PHE A 343 1.01 12.63 -21.87
C PHE A 343 2.54 12.74 -22.01
N LEU A 344 3.30 12.25 -21.02
CA LEU A 344 4.76 12.25 -21.08
C LEU A 344 5.29 11.32 -22.16
N VAL A 345 4.69 10.14 -22.32
CA VAL A 345 5.08 9.21 -23.39
C VAL A 345 4.71 9.77 -24.77
N GLU A 346 3.57 10.43 -24.93
CA GLU A 346 3.16 11.07 -26.19
C GLU A 346 4.09 12.23 -26.60
N ILE A 347 4.71 12.93 -25.65
CA ILE A 347 5.59 14.08 -25.92
C ILE A 347 7.07 13.70 -26.03
N LEU A 348 7.54 12.75 -25.22
CA LEU A 348 8.98 12.47 -25.02
C LEU A 348 9.42 11.11 -25.60
N ASP A 349 8.47 10.29 -26.05
CA ASP A 349 8.69 8.88 -26.36
C ASP A 349 9.09 8.01 -25.15
N TRP A 350 9.14 6.68 -25.28
CA TRP A 350 9.34 5.76 -24.17
C TRP A 350 10.69 5.91 -23.47
N ASP A 351 11.77 6.00 -24.23
CA ASP A 351 13.15 6.07 -23.71
C ASP A 351 13.39 7.33 -22.88
N MET A 352 12.94 8.48 -23.39
CA MET A 352 13.06 9.76 -22.69
C MET A 352 12.07 9.88 -21.54
N SER A 353 10.85 9.36 -21.68
CA SER A 353 9.86 9.37 -20.60
C SER A 353 10.33 8.60 -19.37
N VAL A 354 10.88 7.39 -19.55
CA VAL A 354 11.45 6.58 -18.45
C VAL A 354 12.64 7.30 -17.81
N SER A 355 13.56 7.80 -18.62
CA SER A 355 14.76 8.51 -18.13
C SER A 355 14.39 9.79 -17.39
N TYR A 356 13.48 10.61 -17.94
CA TYR A 356 13.04 11.87 -17.34
C TYR A 356 12.33 11.67 -16.00
N THR A 357 11.45 10.68 -15.91
CA THR A 357 10.67 10.39 -14.71
C THR A 357 11.55 10.05 -13.50
N HIS A 358 12.71 9.44 -13.72
CA HIS A 358 13.60 9.01 -12.64
C HIS A 358 14.80 9.93 -12.39
N LEU A 359 15.28 10.63 -13.41
CA LEU A 359 16.48 11.49 -13.28
C LEU A 359 16.14 12.90 -12.75
N THR A 360 14.91 13.39 -12.91
CA THR A 360 14.57 14.78 -12.55
C THR A 360 14.06 14.96 -11.14
N LEU A 361 13.66 13.89 -10.43
CA LEU A 361 13.05 14.01 -9.11
C LEU A 361 14.01 14.15 -7.92
N PRO A 362 15.25 13.56 -7.88
CA PRO A 362 16.13 13.76 -6.72
C PRO A 362 17.39 14.59 -6.96
N THR A 363 17.69 15.05 -8.17
CA THR A 363 19.02 15.58 -8.51
C THR A 363 19.10 17.09 -8.74
N ASN A 364 18.06 17.86 -8.58
CA ASN A 364 18.19 19.32 -8.55
C ASN A 364 18.85 19.80 -7.24
N ARG A 365 20.15 19.43 -7.11
CA ARG A 365 21.13 20.30 -6.48
C ARG A 365 21.67 21.21 -7.57
N GLU A 366 20.99 22.31 -7.81
CA GLU A 366 21.59 23.53 -8.34
C GLU A 366 20.61 24.68 -8.12
N VAL A 367 21.07 25.58 -7.32
CA VAL A 367 20.84 26.93 -6.87
C VAL A 367 20.44 27.00 -5.40
#